data_3a8ac52225192cf1c1dd89a615418df1
#
_entry.id   3a8ac52225192cf1c1dd89a615418df1
#
_cell.length_a   1.000
_cell.length_b   1.000
_cell.length_c   1.000
_cell.angle_alpha   90.00
_cell.angle_beta   90.00
_cell.angle_gamma   90.00
#
_symmetry.space_group_name_H-M   'P 1'
#
loop_
_entity.id
_entity.type
_entity.pdbx_description
1 polymer ?
#
loop_
_entity_poly.entity_id
_entity_poly.type
_entity_poly.pdbx_seq_one_letter_code
_entity_poly.pdbx_strand_id
1 'polypeptide(L)'
;MKTTLRFIALGFFLLVAALVVFLTLWPRPTDTTEPWVFSGDGALLDYCSPATLDGQGLSADEIPKAYTPDCGFSRMPMPILHNCREPIAAGIPDMRGLWLAESGFIGHIERIEQCGNRMVVTSAGLIHDFRMDGTLKNGARDIQTYCTNLASAIKVDDEGKIIFRLFNLFDTVSRHLDSGDMIFTFVDGKQTRMQRACSIPEEDRGMYEAGLEYNSESS
;
A
#
# COMPACT_ATOMS: atom_id res chain seq x y z
N MET A 1 -1.31 31.82 -39.19
CA MET A 1 -1.80 31.65 -37.81
C MET A 1 -2.75 30.47 -37.61
N LYS A 2 -3.82 30.29 -38.41
CA LYS A 2 -4.76 29.16 -38.24
C LYS A 2 -4.14 27.78 -38.51
N THR A 3 -3.20 27.68 -39.43
CA THR A 3 -2.54 26.40 -39.78
C THR A 3 -1.60 25.96 -38.67
N THR A 4 -0.82 26.87 -38.09
CA THR A 4 0.12 26.58 -36.98
C THR A 4 -0.62 26.09 -35.72
N LEU A 5 -1.77 26.70 -35.41
CA LEU A 5 -2.62 26.29 -34.29
C LEU A 5 -3.17 24.86 -34.43
N ARG A 6 -3.52 24.47 -35.67
CA ARG A 6 -3.99 23.12 -35.99
C ARG A 6 -2.90 22.06 -35.80
N PHE A 7 -1.66 22.37 -36.20
CA PHE A 7 -0.53 21.44 -35.97
C PHE A 7 -0.18 21.28 -34.47
N ILE A 8 -0.27 22.38 -33.72
CA ILE A 8 -0.04 22.31 -32.24
C ILE A 8 -1.14 21.46 -31.58
N ALA A 9 -2.40 21.67 -31.91
CA ALA A 9 -3.52 20.91 -31.40
C ALA A 9 -3.42 19.41 -31.76
N LEU A 10 -3.05 19.10 -33.01
CA LEU A 10 -2.86 17.71 -33.45
C LEU A 10 -1.69 17.05 -32.71
N GLY A 11 -0.56 17.75 -32.54
CA GLY A 11 0.60 17.26 -31.78
C GLY A 11 0.26 16.97 -30.33
N PHE A 12 -0.48 17.87 -29.68
CA PHE A 12 -0.94 17.67 -28.30
C PHE A 12 -1.89 16.47 -28.20
N PHE A 13 -2.84 16.31 -29.12
CA PHE A 13 -3.76 15.17 -29.12
C PHE A 13 -3.02 13.85 -29.32
N LEU A 14 -2.04 13.78 -30.21
CA LEU A 14 -1.22 12.59 -30.42
C LEU A 14 -0.37 12.25 -29.19
N LEU A 15 0.12 13.25 -28.50
CA LEU A 15 0.92 13.07 -27.28
C LEU A 15 0.06 12.53 -26.13
N VAL A 16 -1.17 13.05 -25.97
CA VAL A 16 -2.13 12.55 -24.99
C VAL A 16 -2.57 11.13 -25.34
N ALA A 17 -2.87 10.85 -26.61
CA ALA A 17 -3.23 9.50 -27.04
C ALA A 17 -2.09 8.50 -26.83
N ALA A 18 -0.84 8.88 -27.13
CA ALA A 18 0.32 8.05 -26.87
C ALA A 18 0.54 7.81 -25.35
N LEU A 19 0.30 8.82 -24.53
CA LEU A 19 0.37 8.69 -23.08
C LEU A 19 -0.71 7.74 -22.54
N VAL A 20 -1.95 7.85 -23.03
CA VAL A 20 -3.04 6.96 -22.65
C VAL A 20 -2.73 5.52 -23.07
N VAL A 21 -2.27 5.32 -24.31
CA VAL A 21 -1.84 3.99 -24.81
C VAL A 21 -0.68 3.45 -23.98
N PHE A 22 0.30 4.29 -23.67
CA PHE A 22 1.43 3.90 -22.81
C PHE A 22 0.96 3.50 -21.42
N LEU A 23 0.06 4.25 -20.78
CA LEU A 23 -0.46 3.94 -19.44
C LEU A 23 -1.37 2.69 -19.44
N THR A 24 -2.10 2.43 -20.54
CA THR A 24 -2.99 1.27 -20.65
C THR A 24 -2.28 -0.01 -21.10
N LEU A 25 -1.23 0.13 -21.93
CA LEU A 25 -0.42 -1.00 -22.41
C LEU A 25 0.86 -1.21 -21.60
N TRP A 26 1.13 -0.32 -20.62
CA TRP A 26 2.26 -0.56 -19.71
C TRP A 26 2.14 -1.98 -19.16
N PRO A 27 3.17 -2.82 -19.33
CA PRO A 27 3.06 -4.21 -18.96
C PRO A 27 2.69 -4.28 -17.48
N ARG A 28 1.45 -4.63 -17.22
CA ARG A 28 1.07 -5.10 -15.89
C ARG A 28 2.03 -6.23 -15.62
N PRO A 29 2.77 -6.24 -14.54
CA PRO A 29 3.50 -7.43 -14.21
C PRO A 29 2.44 -8.50 -14.08
N THR A 30 2.40 -9.41 -15.03
CA THR A 30 1.73 -10.67 -14.89
C THR A 30 2.57 -11.43 -13.87
N ASP A 31 2.40 -11.07 -12.62
CA ASP A 31 2.87 -11.89 -11.55
C ASP A 31 1.92 -13.08 -11.53
N THR A 32 2.40 -14.18 -12.08
CA THR A 32 1.67 -15.45 -12.17
C THR A 32 1.73 -16.21 -10.85
N THR A 33 2.27 -15.62 -9.78
CA THR A 33 2.15 -16.20 -8.46
C THR A 33 0.67 -16.21 -8.10
N GLU A 34 0.14 -17.41 -7.89
CA GLU A 34 -1.19 -17.61 -7.33
C GLU A 34 -1.35 -16.63 -6.16
N PRO A 35 -2.44 -15.87 -6.11
CA PRO A 35 -2.67 -14.98 -4.99
C PRO A 35 -2.60 -15.81 -3.73
N TRP A 36 -1.82 -15.36 -2.75
CA TRP A 36 -1.73 -15.99 -1.45
C TRP A 36 -3.16 -16.16 -0.93
N VAL A 37 -3.61 -17.41 -0.78
CA VAL A 37 -4.93 -17.69 -0.23
C VAL A 37 -4.87 -17.39 1.25
N PHE A 38 -5.38 -16.23 1.63
CA PHE A 38 -5.45 -15.79 3.02
C PHE A 38 -6.45 -16.68 3.75
N SER A 39 -5.95 -17.64 4.50
CA SER A 39 -6.77 -18.40 5.43
C SER A 39 -6.89 -17.62 6.74
N GLY A 40 -8.09 -17.61 7.33
CA GLY A 40 -8.35 -16.98 8.61
C GLY A 40 -8.87 -15.53 8.51
N ASP A 41 -9.11 -14.94 9.67
CA ASP A 41 -9.63 -13.59 9.81
C ASP A 41 -8.67 -12.75 10.66
N GLY A 42 -7.89 -11.90 10.00
CA GLY A 42 -6.94 -11.01 10.65
C GLY A 42 -7.61 -9.93 11.50
N ALA A 43 -8.91 -9.66 11.32
CA ALA A 43 -9.63 -8.66 12.10
C ALA A 43 -9.82 -9.06 13.58
N LEU A 44 -9.69 -10.36 13.89
CA LEU A 44 -9.87 -10.90 15.24
C LEU A 44 -8.56 -11.05 16.02
N LEU A 45 -7.43 -10.66 15.45
CA LEU A 45 -6.13 -10.80 16.08
C LEU A 45 -5.89 -9.74 17.16
N ASP A 46 -5.06 -10.11 18.16
CA ASP A 46 -4.45 -9.17 19.08
C ASP A 46 -3.13 -8.66 18.50
N TYR A 47 -3.13 -7.41 18.04
CA TYR A 47 -1.97 -6.75 17.44
C TYR A 47 -1.00 -6.15 18.46
N CYS A 48 -1.31 -6.17 19.77
CA CYS A 48 -0.38 -5.82 20.83
C CYS A 48 0.55 -6.97 21.21
N SER A 49 0.23 -8.17 20.77
CA SER A 49 1.08 -9.36 20.90
C SER A 49 1.63 -9.73 19.52
N PRO A 50 2.50 -8.89 18.91
CA PRO A 50 3.03 -9.16 17.60
C PRO A 50 3.79 -10.49 17.62
N ALA A 51 3.65 -11.26 16.54
CA ALA A 51 4.51 -12.40 16.31
C ALA A 51 5.97 -11.92 16.39
N THR A 52 6.72 -12.43 17.34
CA THR A 52 8.14 -12.10 17.47
C THR A 52 8.89 -12.67 16.28
N LEU A 53 9.86 -11.90 15.79
CA LEU A 53 10.84 -12.44 14.86
C LEU A 53 11.66 -13.48 15.62
N ASP A 54 11.37 -14.75 15.39
CA ASP A 54 11.98 -15.85 16.17
C ASP A 54 13.32 -16.33 15.59
N GLY A 55 13.70 -15.81 14.42
CA GLY A 55 14.90 -16.23 13.70
C GLY A 55 14.80 -17.61 13.04
N GLN A 56 13.68 -18.29 13.19
CA GLN A 56 13.40 -19.63 12.65
C GLN A 56 12.50 -19.62 11.41
N GLY A 57 11.85 -18.50 11.15
CA GLY A 57 10.92 -18.37 10.05
C GLY A 57 11.59 -18.17 8.69
N LEU A 58 10.82 -17.69 7.74
CA LEU A 58 11.28 -17.42 6.37
C LEU A 58 11.98 -16.06 6.27
N SER A 59 12.87 -15.91 5.32
CA SER A 59 13.41 -14.60 4.92
C SER A 59 12.37 -13.79 4.14
N ALA A 60 12.59 -12.49 3.99
CA ALA A 60 11.71 -11.62 3.22
C ALA A 60 11.51 -12.08 1.77
N ASP A 61 12.52 -12.73 1.18
CA ASP A 61 12.47 -13.24 -0.20
C ASP A 61 11.75 -14.59 -0.33
N GLU A 62 11.75 -15.39 0.74
CA GLU A 62 11.09 -16.69 0.76
C GLU A 62 9.58 -16.60 1.01
N ILE A 63 9.11 -15.50 1.61
CA ILE A 63 7.69 -15.27 1.82
C ILE A 63 7.07 -14.79 0.49
N PRO A 64 6.07 -15.48 -0.06
CA PRO A 64 5.43 -15.05 -1.31
C PRO A 64 4.91 -13.62 -1.24
N LYS A 65 4.95 -12.92 -2.38
CA LYS A 65 4.42 -11.56 -2.49
C LYS A 65 2.88 -11.60 -2.41
N ALA A 66 2.32 -10.70 -1.64
CA ALA A 66 0.88 -10.56 -1.52
C ALA A 66 0.33 -9.53 -2.51
N TYR A 67 -0.90 -9.72 -2.92
CA TYR A 67 -1.60 -8.82 -3.83
C TYR A 67 -3.04 -8.63 -3.36
N THR A 68 -3.60 -7.47 -3.67
CA THR A 68 -5.03 -7.26 -3.49
C THR A 68 -5.80 -8.14 -4.47
N PRO A 69 -6.67 -9.04 -3.98
CA PRO A 69 -7.51 -9.83 -4.87
C PRO A 69 -8.54 -8.92 -5.55
N ASP A 70 -8.74 -9.11 -6.85
CA ASP A 70 -9.70 -8.35 -7.67
C ASP A 70 -9.59 -6.83 -7.48
N CYS A 71 -10.64 -6.18 -7.01
CA CYS A 71 -10.69 -4.75 -6.69
C CYS A 71 -10.65 -4.45 -5.19
N GLY A 72 -10.48 -5.45 -4.37
CA GLY A 72 -10.43 -5.34 -2.91
C GLY A 72 -10.70 -6.68 -2.24
N PHE A 73 -10.37 -6.78 -0.97
CA PHE A 73 -10.67 -7.98 -0.18
C PHE A 73 -11.87 -7.73 0.75
N SER A 74 -12.62 -8.80 1.04
CA SER A 74 -13.79 -8.76 1.92
C SER A 74 -13.47 -9.04 3.39
N ARG A 75 -12.33 -9.68 3.65
CA ARG A 75 -11.90 -10.04 5.01
C ARG A 75 -10.48 -9.59 5.22
N MET A 76 -10.18 -9.05 6.40
CA MET A 76 -8.81 -8.72 6.77
C MET A 76 -7.94 -9.97 6.70
N PRO A 77 -6.92 -10.03 5.83
CA PRO A 77 -6.08 -11.22 5.73
C PRO A 77 -5.25 -11.41 7.00
N MET A 78 -4.86 -12.64 7.27
CA MET A 78 -3.84 -12.92 8.29
C MET A 78 -2.54 -12.17 7.97
N PRO A 79 -1.71 -11.85 8.97
CA PRO A 79 -0.43 -11.21 8.71
C PRO A 79 0.42 -12.00 7.73
N ILE A 80 0.91 -11.30 6.70
CA ILE A 80 1.64 -11.89 5.57
C ILE A 80 3.09 -12.17 5.96
N LEU A 81 3.71 -11.23 6.68
CA LEU A 81 5.10 -11.33 7.09
C LEU A 81 5.28 -11.91 8.51
N HIS A 82 4.25 -12.54 9.07
CA HIS A 82 4.42 -13.25 10.33
C HIS A 82 5.50 -14.34 10.20
N ASN A 83 6.21 -14.60 11.27
CA ASN A 83 7.35 -15.53 11.28
C ASN A 83 8.54 -15.13 10.37
N CYS A 84 8.61 -13.88 9.93
CA CYS A 84 9.83 -13.41 9.29
C CYS A 84 11.02 -13.47 10.24
N ARG A 85 12.15 -14.03 9.77
CA ARG A 85 13.39 -14.12 10.55
C ARG A 85 14.30 -12.90 10.43
N GLU A 86 14.04 -12.01 9.48
CA GLU A 86 14.91 -10.87 9.22
C GLU A 86 14.52 -9.68 10.11
N PRO A 87 15.48 -9.10 10.86
CA PRO A 87 15.25 -7.84 11.54
C PRO A 87 14.97 -6.73 10.51
N ILE A 88 14.27 -5.67 10.92
CA ILE A 88 14.08 -4.49 10.10
C ILE A 88 15.44 -3.94 9.68
N ALA A 89 15.60 -3.64 8.40
CA ALA A 89 16.88 -3.13 7.86
C ALA A 89 17.25 -1.78 8.49
N ALA A 90 18.55 -1.56 8.64
CA ALA A 90 19.06 -0.32 9.23
C ALA A 90 18.55 0.92 8.47
N GLY A 91 18.18 1.94 9.20
CA GLY A 91 17.63 3.20 8.66
C GLY A 91 16.13 3.17 8.37
N ILE A 92 15.47 2.03 8.51
CA ILE A 92 14.01 1.92 8.35
C ILE A 92 13.36 2.00 9.73
N PRO A 93 12.38 2.90 9.93
CA PRO A 93 11.67 3.01 11.20
C PRO A 93 10.79 1.79 11.44
N ASP A 94 10.64 1.37 12.70
CA ASP A 94 9.72 0.30 13.09
C ASP A 94 8.29 0.84 13.18
N MET A 95 7.52 0.59 12.14
CA MET A 95 6.10 0.98 12.05
C MET A 95 5.16 -0.22 12.21
N ARG A 96 5.67 -1.40 12.57
CA ARG A 96 4.84 -2.61 12.69
C ARG A 96 3.70 -2.41 13.67
N GLY A 97 2.54 -2.91 13.35
CA GLY A 97 1.35 -2.90 14.19
C GLY A 97 0.08 -2.51 13.45
N LEU A 98 -1.00 -2.42 14.21
CA LEU A 98 -2.27 -1.90 13.77
C LEU A 98 -2.36 -0.41 14.14
N TRP A 99 -2.81 0.40 13.20
CA TRP A 99 -2.91 1.85 13.33
C TRP A 99 -4.33 2.31 13.02
N LEU A 100 -4.92 3.11 13.89
CA LEU A 100 -6.26 3.68 13.74
C LEU A 100 -6.15 5.20 13.68
N ALA A 101 -6.85 5.83 12.73
CA ALA A 101 -6.91 7.27 12.63
C ALA A 101 -7.77 7.88 13.75
N GLU A 102 -7.21 8.80 14.51
CA GLU A 102 -7.94 9.54 15.56
C GLU A 102 -8.77 10.69 15.01
N SER A 103 -8.27 11.31 13.94
CA SER A 103 -8.89 12.53 13.37
C SER A 103 -8.60 12.61 11.87
N GLY A 104 -9.35 13.43 11.16
CA GLY A 104 -9.18 13.67 9.74
C GLY A 104 -9.89 12.64 8.88
N PHE A 105 -9.38 11.44 8.77
CA PHE A 105 -9.97 10.32 8.03
C PHE A 105 -10.46 9.27 9.03
N ILE A 106 -11.53 9.57 9.75
CA ILE A 106 -12.13 8.66 10.75
C ILE A 106 -12.45 7.33 10.04
N GLY A 107 -12.06 6.21 10.67
CA GLY A 107 -12.24 4.87 10.11
C GLY A 107 -11.09 4.41 9.22
N HIS A 108 -10.05 5.22 8.97
CA HIS A 108 -8.86 4.74 8.30
C HIS A 108 -8.04 3.83 9.22
N ILE A 109 -7.86 2.60 8.79
CA ILE A 109 -7.15 1.54 9.53
C ILE A 109 -6.04 1.01 8.64
N GLU A 110 -4.84 0.90 9.19
CA GLU A 110 -3.71 0.28 8.52
C GLU A 110 -3.05 -0.76 9.41
N ARG A 111 -2.86 -1.97 8.90
CA ARG A 111 -1.91 -2.92 9.48
C ARG A 111 -0.60 -2.84 8.72
N ILE A 112 0.48 -2.60 9.45
CA ILE A 112 1.83 -2.52 8.89
C ILE A 112 2.66 -3.69 9.38
N GLU A 113 3.26 -4.40 8.45
CA GLU A 113 4.18 -5.51 8.67
C GLU A 113 5.52 -5.20 8.01
N GLN A 114 6.64 -5.58 8.63
CA GLN A 114 7.98 -5.31 8.10
C GLN A 114 8.90 -6.51 8.30
N CYS A 115 9.76 -6.79 7.30
CA CYS A 115 10.72 -7.88 7.27
C CYS A 115 11.92 -7.46 6.40
N GLY A 116 13.09 -7.27 6.98
CA GLY A 116 14.21 -6.67 6.28
C GLY A 116 13.87 -5.27 5.77
N ASN A 117 13.98 -5.04 4.48
CA ASN A 117 13.53 -3.82 3.81
C ASN A 117 12.14 -3.96 3.14
N ARG A 118 11.45 -5.08 3.35
CA ARG A 118 10.09 -5.31 2.83
C ARG A 118 9.05 -4.81 3.83
N MET A 119 8.01 -4.23 3.30
CA MET A 119 6.86 -3.76 4.07
C MET A 119 5.57 -4.17 3.39
N VAL A 120 4.61 -4.61 4.18
CA VAL A 120 3.24 -4.86 3.74
C VAL A 120 2.32 -3.94 4.51
N VAL A 121 1.55 -3.15 3.79
CA VAL A 121 0.48 -2.32 4.34
C VAL A 121 -0.84 -2.91 3.90
N THR A 122 -1.64 -3.31 4.88
CA THR A 122 -3.01 -3.78 4.65
C THR A 122 -3.95 -2.71 5.17
N SER A 123 -4.73 -2.13 4.27
CA SER A 123 -5.67 -1.05 4.55
C SER A 123 -7.00 -1.37 3.88
N ALA A 124 -8.07 -0.66 4.20
CA ALA A 124 -9.45 -0.89 3.73
C ALA A 124 -9.56 -1.51 2.32
N GLY A 125 -9.63 -2.83 2.25
CA GLY A 125 -9.74 -3.59 0.99
C GLY A 125 -8.45 -3.75 0.19
N LEU A 126 -7.34 -3.09 0.56
CA LEU A 126 -6.10 -3.05 -0.23
C LEU A 126 -4.91 -3.67 0.51
N ILE A 127 -4.03 -4.32 -0.24
CA ILE A 127 -2.75 -4.83 0.23
C ILE A 127 -1.65 -4.22 -0.63
N HIS A 128 -0.71 -3.54 0.00
CA HIS A 128 0.46 -3.00 -0.65
C HIS A 128 1.71 -3.72 -0.14
N ASP A 129 2.30 -4.56 -0.98
CA ASP A 129 3.49 -5.33 -0.66
C ASP A 129 4.67 -4.85 -1.51
N PHE A 130 5.70 -4.33 -0.87
CA PHE A 130 6.80 -3.65 -1.55
C PHE A 130 8.11 -3.71 -0.76
N ARG A 131 9.21 -3.36 -1.42
CA ARG A 131 10.50 -3.06 -0.79
C ARG A 131 10.77 -1.57 -0.80
N MET A 132 11.35 -1.11 0.28
CA MET A 132 11.70 0.32 0.49
C MET A 132 13.08 0.65 -0.08
N ASP A 133 13.37 0.23 -1.32
CA ASP A 133 14.67 0.42 -2.01
C ASP A 133 14.65 1.55 -3.06
N GLY A 134 13.53 2.27 -3.16
CA GLY A 134 13.37 3.38 -4.09
C GLY A 134 13.19 2.97 -5.55
N THR A 135 13.00 1.68 -5.86
CA THR A 135 12.86 1.19 -7.23
C THR A 135 11.40 0.86 -7.58
N LEU A 136 11.00 1.13 -8.83
CA LEU A 136 9.69 0.71 -9.32
C LEU A 136 9.57 -0.82 -9.43
N LYS A 137 10.68 -1.50 -9.67
CA LYS A 137 10.69 -2.97 -9.81
C LYS A 137 10.19 -3.67 -8.55
N ASN A 138 10.62 -3.18 -7.40
CA ASN A 138 10.30 -3.74 -6.10
C ASN A 138 9.25 -2.93 -5.34
N GLY A 139 8.66 -1.94 -6.01
CA GLY A 139 7.67 -1.06 -5.43
C GLY A 139 6.28 -1.68 -5.34
N ALA A 140 5.32 -0.90 -4.85
CA ALA A 140 3.92 -1.27 -4.87
C ALA A 140 3.36 -1.18 -6.29
N ARG A 141 2.65 -2.22 -6.73
CA ARG A 141 2.04 -2.30 -8.06
C ARG A 141 0.56 -2.64 -8.03
N ASP A 142 0.01 -2.64 -6.85
CA ASP A 142 -1.36 -3.02 -6.52
C ASP A 142 -2.12 -1.87 -5.86
N ILE A 143 -1.62 -0.64 -6.03
CA ILE A 143 -2.35 0.54 -5.62
C ILE A 143 -3.53 0.66 -6.57
N GLN A 144 -4.71 0.33 -6.04
CA GLN A 144 -5.93 0.36 -6.81
C GLN A 144 -6.68 1.65 -6.53
N THR A 145 -6.83 2.45 -7.58
CA THR A 145 -7.79 3.54 -7.60
C THR A 145 -8.80 3.18 -8.68
N TYR A 146 -10.05 3.00 -8.30
CA TYR A 146 -11.10 2.55 -9.24
C TYR A 146 -10.70 1.27 -10.02
N CYS A 147 -10.19 0.26 -9.33
CA CYS A 147 -9.67 -0.98 -9.92
C CYS A 147 -8.51 -0.76 -10.91
N THR A 148 -7.80 0.35 -10.81
CA THR A 148 -6.64 0.65 -11.66
C THR A 148 -5.36 0.41 -10.89
N ASN A 149 -4.50 -0.47 -11.38
CA ASN A 149 -3.19 -0.70 -10.80
C ASN A 149 -2.23 0.41 -11.18
N LEU A 150 -1.65 1.05 -10.18
CA LEU A 150 -0.59 2.04 -10.35
C LEU A 150 0.72 1.49 -9.80
N ALA A 151 1.82 1.90 -10.39
CA ALA A 151 3.16 1.53 -9.91
C ALA A 151 3.75 2.67 -9.09
N SER A 152 4.20 2.39 -7.88
CA SER A 152 4.90 3.35 -7.03
C SER A 152 6.22 2.77 -6.53
N ALA A 153 7.28 3.56 -6.62
CA ALA A 153 8.51 3.30 -5.90
C ALA A 153 8.35 3.79 -4.46
N ILE A 154 8.94 3.07 -3.50
CA ILE A 154 8.89 3.48 -2.11
C ILE A 154 10.32 3.65 -1.60
N LYS A 155 10.58 4.80 -0.99
CA LYS A 155 11.87 5.11 -0.38
C LYS A 155 11.70 5.56 1.07
N VAL A 156 12.76 5.45 1.83
CA VAL A 156 12.91 6.09 3.14
C VAL A 156 13.86 7.26 2.97
N ASP A 157 13.50 8.43 3.47
CA ASP A 157 14.40 9.58 3.49
C ASP A 157 15.31 9.59 4.73
N ASP A 158 16.18 10.59 4.81
CA ASP A 158 17.15 10.72 5.90
C ASP A 158 16.49 10.98 7.27
N GLU A 159 15.22 11.42 7.28
CA GLU A 159 14.43 11.65 8.48
C GLU A 159 13.61 10.43 8.91
N GLY A 160 13.72 9.32 8.17
CA GLY A 160 12.96 8.09 8.41
C GLY A 160 11.52 8.15 7.90
N LYS A 161 11.19 9.07 7.00
CA LYS A 161 9.88 9.15 6.39
C LYS A 161 9.78 8.19 5.21
N ILE A 162 8.76 7.36 5.21
CA ILE A 162 8.46 6.42 4.13
C ILE A 162 7.59 7.15 3.10
N ILE A 163 8.08 7.28 1.87
CA ILE A 163 7.48 8.08 0.81
C ILE A 163 7.15 7.18 -0.38
N PHE A 164 5.88 7.20 -0.78
CA PHE A 164 5.39 6.57 -2.01
C PHE A 164 5.54 7.55 -3.17
N ARG A 165 6.18 7.11 -4.24
CA ARG A 165 6.46 7.92 -5.42
C ARG A 165 5.80 7.29 -6.65
N LEU A 166 4.69 7.85 -7.08
CA LEU A 166 3.97 7.39 -8.27
C LEU A 166 4.89 7.45 -9.50
N PHE A 167 5.06 6.32 -10.17
CA PHE A 167 6.00 6.13 -11.29
C PHE A 167 7.43 6.56 -10.99
N ASN A 168 7.81 6.63 -9.71
CA ASN A 168 9.07 7.21 -9.23
C ASN A 168 9.30 8.69 -9.61
N LEU A 169 8.25 9.42 -9.91
CA LEU A 169 8.29 10.81 -10.34
C LEU A 169 7.67 11.77 -9.32
N PHE A 170 6.53 11.40 -8.74
CA PHE A 170 5.74 12.28 -7.88
C PHE A 170 5.54 11.66 -6.51
N ASP A 171 5.88 12.40 -5.46
CA ASP A 171 5.58 12.00 -4.09
C ASP A 171 4.05 12.07 -3.91
N THR A 172 3.47 10.99 -3.39
CA THR A 172 2.02 10.88 -3.21
C THR A 172 1.66 10.80 -1.74
N VAL A 173 1.76 9.63 -1.15
CA VAL A 173 1.49 9.47 0.27
C VAL A 173 2.78 9.23 1.05
N SER A 174 2.77 9.60 2.31
CA SER A 174 3.91 9.30 3.15
C SER A 174 3.50 8.97 4.58
N ARG A 175 4.42 8.30 5.30
CA ARG A 175 4.26 7.93 6.70
C ARG A 175 5.53 8.24 7.46
N HIS A 176 5.41 8.77 8.65
CA HIS A 176 6.51 8.93 9.61
C HIS A 176 6.00 8.78 11.03
N LEU A 177 6.91 8.53 11.96
CA LEU A 177 6.59 8.47 13.38
C LEU A 177 6.83 9.86 14.03
N ASP A 178 5.86 10.29 14.83
CA ASP A 178 5.95 11.47 15.67
C ASP A 178 5.45 11.12 17.07
N SER A 179 6.37 11.14 18.04
CA SER A 179 6.07 10.89 19.46
C SER A 179 5.36 9.56 19.76
N GLY A 180 5.58 8.55 18.92
CA GLY A 180 4.97 7.22 19.06
C GLY A 180 3.73 6.99 18.20
N ASP A 181 3.13 8.04 17.66
CA ASP A 181 2.04 7.97 16.70
C ASP A 181 2.58 7.95 15.28
N MET A 182 1.79 7.47 14.33
CA MET A 182 2.10 7.54 12.92
C MET A 182 1.35 8.74 12.29
N ILE A 183 2.08 9.58 11.59
CA ILE A 183 1.50 10.64 10.77
C ILE A 183 1.41 10.13 9.34
N PHE A 184 0.19 9.96 8.86
CA PHE A 184 -0.10 9.65 7.47
C PHE A 184 -0.40 10.94 6.71
N THR A 185 0.31 11.19 5.60
CA THR A 185 0.12 12.36 4.75
C THR A 185 -0.45 11.92 3.41
N PHE A 186 -1.58 12.47 3.03
CA PHE A 186 -2.27 12.22 1.77
C PHE A 186 -1.63 12.98 0.60
N VAL A 187 -2.00 12.61 -0.62
CA VAL A 187 -1.53 13.24 -1.86
C VAL A 187 -1.86 14.74 -1.94
N ASP A 188 -2.93 15.19 -1.30
CA ASP A 188 -3.33 16.60 -1.21
C ASP A 188 -2.62 17.35 -0.07
N GLY A 189 -1.69 16.69 0.64
CA GLY A 189 -0.93 17.24 1.76
C GLY A 189 -1.65 17.22 3.10
N LYS A 190 -2.91 16.77 3.15
CA LYS A 190 -3.60 16.60 4.43
C LYS A 190 -2.96 15.51 5.24
N GLN A 191 -2.94 15.71 6.55
CA GLN A 191 -2.38 14.76 7.49
C GLN A 191 -3.44 14.21 8.42
N THR A 192 -3.31 12.96 8.77
CA THR A 192 -4.03 12.33 9.85
C THR A 192 -3.05 11.71 10.84
N ARG A 193 -3.35 11.84 12.13
CA ARG A 193 -2.62 11.16 13.20
C ARG A 193 -3.26 9.82 13.43
N MET A 194 -2.44 8.79 13.51
CA MET A 194 -2.87 7.42 13.72
C MET A 194 -2.21 6.85 14.96
N GLN A 195 -3.00 6.27 15.83
CA GLN A 195 -2.54 5.62 17.06
C GLN A 195 -2.44 4.12 16.90
N ARG A 196 -1.51 3.52 17.64
CA ARG A 196 -1.42 2.05 17.73
C ARG A 196 -2.62 1.49 18.47
N ALA A 197 -3.18 0.40 17.93
CA ALA A 197 -4.28 -0.33 18.52
C ALA A 197 -3.98 -1.82 18.65
N CYS A 198 -4.58 -2.46 19.63
CA CYS A 198 -4.45 -3.91 19.82
C CYS A 198 -5.44 -4.71 18.98
N SER A 199 -6.57 -4.12 18.63
CA SER A 199 -7.63 -4.78 17.87
C SER A 199 -8.36 -3.79 16.98
N ILE A 200 -8.98 -4.30 15.92
CA ILE A 200 -9.92 -3.53 15.10
C ILE A 200 -11.21 -3.37 15.90
N PRO A 201 -11.72 -2.14 16.08
CA PRO A 201 -13.01 -1.90 16.70
C PRO A 201 -14.14 -2.71 16.05
N GLU A 202 -15.10 -3.17 16.81
CA GLU A 202 -16.17 -4.03 16.29
C GLU A 202 -16.99 -3.33 15.21
N GLU A 203 -17.27 -2.05 15.40
CA GLU A 203 -17.96 -1.19 14.44
C GLU A 203 -17.21 -1.04 13.12
N ASP A 204 -15.89 -1.11 13.15
CA ASP A 204 -15.04 -0.95 11.96
C ASP A 204 -14.80 -2.28 11.23
N ARG A 205 -15.10 -3.43 11.85
CA ARG A 205 -14.95 -4.74 11.21
C ARG A 205 -15.84 -4.89 10.00
N GLY A 206 -17.04 -4.34 10.04
CA GLY A 206 -18.00 -4.32 8.92
C GLY A 206 -17.53 -3.50 7.71
N MET A 207 -16.61 -2.55 7.88
CA MET A 207 -16.06 -1.79 6.75
C MET A 207 -15.24 -2.66 5.80
N TYR A 208 -14.67 -3.76 6.29
CA TYR A 208 -13.99 -4.73 5.46
C TYR A 208 -14.95 -5.58 4.62
N GLU A 209 -16.20 -5.66 5.04
CA GLU A 209 -17.28 -6.29 4.28
C GLU A 209 -17.93 -5.31 3.29
N ALA A 210 -18.07 -4.04 3.68
CA ALA A 210 -18.69 -2.99 2.87
C ALA A 210 -17.78 -2.44 1.75
N GLY A 211 -16.47 -2.61 1.82
CA GLY A 211 -15.53 -2.19 0.77
C GLY A 211 -15.80 -2.83 -0.60
N LEU A 212 -16.51 -3.96 -0.63
CA LEU A 212 -16.95 -4.61 -1.85
C LEU A 212 -18.20 -3.94 -2.46
N GLU A 213 -19.14 -3.43 -1.66
CA GLU A 213 -20.35 -2.79 -2.18
C GLU A 213 -20.01 -1.47 -2.87
N TYR A 214 -19.10 -0.68 -2.31
CA TYR A 214 -18.68 0.59 -2.92
C TYR A 214 -18.02 0.40 -4.29
N ASN A 215 -17.25 -0.68 -4.48
CA ASN A 215 -16.58 -0.97 -5.74
C ASN A 215 -17.50 -1.65 -6.77
N SER A 216 -18.55 -2.34 -6.32
CA SER A 216 -19.52 -3.00 -7.22
C SER A 216 -20.54 -2.05 -7.84
N GLU A 217 -20.86 -0.93 -7.17
CA GLU A 217 -21.78 0.09 -7.70
C GLU A 217 -21.12 1.09 -8.66
N SER A 218 -19.79 1.10 -8.76
CA SER A 218 -19.01 2.01 -9.61
C SER A 218 -18.45 1.38 -10.89
N SER A 219 -18.83 0.14 -11.22
CA SER A 219 -18.39 -0.59 -12.42
C SER A 219 -19.44 -0.65 -13.54
#